data_2ff40b4b816e20a81e091e47b27455fd
#
_entry.id   2ff40b4b816e20a81e091e47b27455fd
#
_cell.length_a   1.000
_cell.length_b   1.000
_cell.length_c   1.000
_cell.angle_alpha   90.00
_cell.angle_beta   90.00
_cell.angle_gamma   90.00
#
_symmetry.space_group_name_H-M   'P 1'
#
loop_
_entity.id
_entity.type
_entity.pdbx_description
1 polymer ?
#
loop_
_entity_poly.entity_id
_entity_poly.type
_entity_poly.pdbx_seq_one_letter_code
_entity_poly.pdbx_strand_id
1 'polypeptide(L)'
;MPIAPRSISRETARRFLVLRHLLAPPRALPAERESVLRVIDRLGSLQFDPLEVAGRNHDLVLLARVAGYRREWTDHWLYEDRRLYETYNKGLSIVPVAEMPWYRLTWDRNHAHLNSAGEAFDVHAPLVEELLTKIRDGGALLPRAVGPREAIDWYWRPTNQVRAILEGLAQAGILGIRRREGNLRVYDLVERLFPAEVLATRVAEQEQRLHRMLSRFRGNGLLGASGNQELWVGTYRRPGEKKELRDELLQTGALAPVDVEGLKGQRFVVPVDSSVLDQAEREVTAGESPGGVEAGVAFMAPLDPLVWDRDLLRRLFDFDYLWEVYVPEPKRRWGYYVLPVLYGDRFVGRIEPRIDRKADELRVVGLWWEAGFDPLADDGFAPAFAAALRAHRDFGRVNRISLPSGRRDRSFLARVKAILAG
;
A
#
# COMPACT_ATOMS: atom_id res chain seq x y z
N MET A 1 34.10 -4.93 -7.48
CA MET A 1 34.29 -5.59 -6.17
C MET A 1 32.94 -5.63 -5.48
N PRO A 2 32.58 -6.68 -4.76
CA PRO A 2 31.35 -6.66 -3.98
C PRO A 2 31.43 -5.53 -2.93
N ILE A 3 30.38 -4.74 -2.83
CA ILE A 3 30.27 -3.67 -1.83
C ILE A 3 30.22 -4.35 -0.46
N ALA A 4 31.12 -3.98 0.46
CA ALA A 4 31.06 -4.48 1.82
C ALA A 4 29.74 -4.05 2.51
N PRO A 5 29.08 -4.93 3.26
CA PRO A 5 27.85 -4.58 3.93
C PRO A 5 28.12 -3.52 5.03
N ARG A 6 27.21 -2.54 5.12
CA ARG A 6 27.18 -1.59 6.24
C ARG A 6 26.53 -2.28 7.44
N SER A 7 27.18 -2.26 8.59
CA SER A 7 26.61 -2.77 9.85
C SER A 7 25.89 -1.66 10.60
N ILE A 8 24.65 -1.93 11.05
CA ILE A 8 23.83 -0.98 11.82
C ILE A 8 23.16 -1.66 13.00
N SER A 9 22.84 -0.89 14.05
CA SER A 9 22.07 -1.38 15.18
C SER A 9 20.61 -1.65 14.82
N ARG A 10 19.90 -2.43 15.66
CA ARG A 10 18.44 -2.63 15.53
C ARG A 10 17.69 -1.30 15.65
N GLU A 11 18.14 -0.43 16.51
CA GLU A 11 17.52 0.88 16.73
C GLU A 11 17.69 1.78 15.51
N THR A 12 18.91 1.85 14.94
CA THR A 12 19.16 2.55 13.67
C THR A 12 18.27 2.00 12.55
N ALA A 13 18.10 0.68 12.46
CA ALA A 13 17.25 0.08 11.44
C ALA A 13 15.77 0.45 11.59
N ARG A 14 15.22 0.48 12.82
CA ARG A 14 13.85 0.96 13.08
C ARG A 14 13.69 2.44 12.73
N ARG A 15 14.63 3.26 13.21
CA ARG A 15 14.67 4.70 12.95
C ARG A 15 14.72 5.00 11.45
N PHE A 16 15.61 4.33 10.73
CA PHE A 16 15.71 4.42 9.27
C PHE A 16 14.38 4.12 8.60
N LEU A 17 13.71 3.04 8.97
CA LEU A 17 12.45 2.67 8.36
C LEU A 17 11.36 3.72 8.57
N VAL A 18 11.18 4.27 9.77
CA VAL A 18 10.13 5.27 10.01
C VAL A 18 10.44 6.61 9.33
N LEU A 19 11.70 7.05 9.31
CA LEU A 19 12.13 8.24 8.57
C LEU A 19 11.89 8.06 7.07
N ARG A 20 12.38 6.97 6.52
CA ARG A 20 12.26 6.65 5.10
C ARG A 20 10.79 6.53 4.67
N HIS A 21 9.94 6.00 5.52
CA HIS A 21 8.51 5.86 5.26
C HIS A 21 7.70 7.13 5.54
N LEU A 22 8.34 8.27 5.81
CA LEU A 22 7.68 9.57 6.05
C LEU A 22 6.71 9.51 7.25
N LEU A 23 7.12 8.82 8.32
CA LEU A 23 6.33 8.58 9.53
C LEU A 23 6.95 9.22 10.78
N ALA A 24 7.98 10.05 10.62
CA ALA A 24 8.67 10.74 11.70
C ALA A 24 8.78 12.25 11.43
N PRO A 25 7.78 13.05 11.89
CA PRO A 25 6.53 12.61 12.50
C PRO A 25 5.49 12.15 11.47
N PRO A 26 4.43 11.43 11.87
CA PRO A 26 3.30 11.14 11.00
C PRO A 26 2.60 12.43 10.56
N ARG A 27 2.03 12.42 9.34
CA ARG A 27 1.29 13.58 8.76
C ARG A 27 2.14 14.85 8.63
N ALA A 28 3.46 14.70 8.44
CA ALA A 28 4.39 15.82 8.26
C ALA A 28 4.33 16.44 6.86
N LEU A 29 3.86 15.71 5.86
CA LEU A 29 3.74 16.28 4.51
C LEU A 29 2.60 17.29 4.46
N PRO A 30 2.77 18.42 3.70
CA PRO A 30 1.78 19.48 3.60
C PRO A 30 0.39 18.99 3.19
N ALA A 31 -0.64 19.75 3.63
CA ALA A 31 -2.05 19.49 3.27
C ALA A 31 -2.34 19.94 1.84
N GLU A 32 -1.70 19.31 0.87
CA GLU A 32 -1.80 19.57 -0.57
C GLU A 32 -1.81 18.26 -1.37
N ARG A 33 -2.39 18.27 -2.55
CA ARG A 33 -2.53 17.05 -3.37
C ARG A 33 -1.19 16.54 -3.92
N GLU A 34 -0.21 17.41 -4.10
CA GLU A 34 1.15 17.09 -4.54
C GLU A 34 1.87 16.16 -3.54
N SER A 35 1.50 16.22 -2.26
CA SER A 35 2.01 15.33 -1.23
C SER A 35 1.69 13.86 -1.49
N VAL A 36 0.61 13.55 -2.22
CA VAL A 36 0.28 12.19 -2.67
C VAL A 36 1.38 11.66 -3.59
N LEU A 37 1.82 12.47 -4.56
CA LEU A 37 2.90 12.09 -5.48
C LEU A 37 4.21 11.89 -4.73
N ARG A 38 4.55 12.75 -3.75
CA ARG A 38 5.77 12.59 -2.92
C ARG A 38 5.77 11.26 -2.16
N VAL A 39 4.62 10.82 -1.63
CA VAL A 39 4.51 9.51 -0.96
C VAL A 39 4.72 8.38 -1.97
N ILE A 40 4.12 8.46 -3.16
CA ILE A 40 4.26 7.43 -4.19
C ILE A 40 5.69 7.39 -4.74
N ASP A 41 6.31 8.53 -4.97
CA ASP A 41 7.71 8.60 -5.41
C ASP A 41 8.66 7.96 -4.38
N ARG A 42 8.40 8.16 -3.09
CA ARG A 42 9.18 7.54 -2.01
C ARG A 42 8.96 6.04 -1.90
N LEU A 43 7.71 5.58 -1.93
CA LEU A 43 7.34 4.18 -1.69
C LEU A 43 7.28 3.33 -2.98
N GLY A 44 7.30 3.95 -4.15
CA GLY A 44 7.24 3.31 -5.47
C GLY A 44 5.84 2.86 -5.88
N SER A 45 5.02 2.38 -4.96
CA SER A 45 3.64 1.98 -5.23
C SER A 45 2.81 1.90 -3.96
N LEU A 46 1.50 2.09 -4.08
CA LEU A 46 0.55 1.86 -2.99
C LEU A 46 -0.42 0.74 -3.37
N GLN A 47 -0.55 -0.27 -2.52
CA GLN A 47 -1.46 -1.37 -2.78
C GLN A 47 -2.92 -0.89 -2.68
N PHE A 48 -3.69 -1.12 -3.74
CA PHE A 48 -5.12 -0.83 -3.77
C PHE A 48 -5.90 -2.03 -3.24
N ASP A 49 -6.68 -1.83 -2.18
CA ASP A 49 -7.66 -2.80 -1.71
C ASP A 49 -9.03 -2.11 -1.62
N PRO A 50 -10.09 -2.70 -2.19
CA PRO A 50 -11.42 -2.09 -2.23
C PRO A 50 -12.17 -2.15 -0.90
N LEU A 51 -11.67 -2.91 0.08
CA LEU A 51 -12.31 -3.03 1.38
C LEU A 51 -12.20 -1.71 2.15
N GLU A 52 -13.34 -1.13 2.47
CA GLU A 52 -13.45 0.21 3.06
C GLU A 52 -14.22 0.16 4.40
N VAL A 53 -13.54 -0.31 5.45
CA VAL A 53 -14.09 -0.31 6.83
C VAL A 53 -13.72 0.98 7.57
N ALA A 54 -12.45 1.32 7.52
CA ALA A 54 -11.89 2.53 8.14
C ALA A 54 -11.28 3.49 7.11
N GLY A 55 -11.32 3.11 5.84
CA GLY A 55 -10.70 3.71 4.68
C GLY A 55 -10.13 2.62 3.78
N ARG A 56 -9.94 2.89 2.48
CA ARG A 56 -9.25 1.97 1.58
C ARG A 56 -7.76 1.92 1.95
N ASN A 57 -7.08 0.83 1.68
CA ASN A 57 -5.69 0.65 2.09
C ASN A 57 -4.77 1.82 1.69
N HIS A 58 -4.78 2.26 0.44
CA HIS A 58 -3.95 3.38 -0.03
C HIS A 58 -4.35 4.72 0.61
N ASP A 59 -5.63 4.93 0.90
CA ASP A 59 -6.08 6.12 1.64
C ASP A 59 -5.48 6.15 3.05
N LEU A 60 -5.45 5.02 3.75
CA LEU A 60 -4.86 4.92 5.09
C LEU A 60 -3.34 5.10 5.08
N VAL A 61 -2.65 4.60 4.03
CA VAL A 61 -1.21 4.85 3.83
C VAL A 61 -0.93 6.34 3.70
N LEU A 62 -1.74 7.05 2.92
CA LEU A 62 -1.62 8.50 2.68
C LEU A 62 -2.03 9.31 3.92
N LEU A 63 -3.11 8.92 4.61
CA LEU A 63 -3.58 9.54 5.85
C LEU A 63 -2.52 9.51 6.96
N ALA A 64 -1.70 8.46 7.01
CA ALA A 64 -0.61 8.39 7.99
C ALA A 64 0.53 9.38 7.71
N ARG A 65 0.66 9.90 6.49
CA ARG A 65 1.82 10.68 6.00
C ARG A 65 1.51 12.13 5.64
N VAL A 66 0.28 12.39 5.20
CA VAL A 66 -0.14 13.69 4.64
C VAL A 66 -1.12 14.37 5.58
N ALA A 67 -0.81 15.61 5.99
CA ALA A 67 -1.72 16.41 6.79
C ALA A 67 -3.03 16.66 6.03
N GLY A 68 -4.16 16.49 6.72
CA GLY A 68 -5.48 16.79 6.14
C GLY A 68 -5.78 16.04 4.84
N TYR A 69 -5.20 14.84 4.65
CA TYR A 69 -5.37 14.05 3.42
C TYR A 69 -6.84 13.89 3.04
N ARG A 70 -7.12 14.02 1.75
CA ARG A 70 -8.45 13.86 1.15
C ARG A 70 -8.38 12.87 -0.01
N ARG A 71 -9.35 11.98 -0.08
CA ARG A 71 -9.48 10.96 -1.14
C ARG A 71 -9.47 11.56 -2.55
N GLU A 72 -10.11 12.70 -2.73
CA GLU A 72 -10.21 13.42 -4.00
C GLU A 72 -8.84 13.79 -4.57
N TRP A 73 -7.80 13.94 -3.75
CA TRP A 73 -6.45 14.19 -4.22
C TRP A 73 -5.87 13.01 -4.97
N THR A 74 -6.08 11.79 -4.46
CA THR A 74 -5.66 10.57 -5.16
C THR A 74 -6.51 10.32 -6.40
N ASP A 75 -7.83 10.51 -6.31
CA ASP A 75 -8.75 10.35 -7.44
C ASP A 75 -8.41 11.35 -8.58
N HIS A 76 -8.02 12.58 -8.26
CA HIS A 76 -7.54 13.57 -9.23
C HIS A 76 -6.32 13.07 -10.02
N TRP A 77 -5.27 12.58 -9.31
CA TRP A 77 -4.07 12.05 -9.96
C TRP A 77 -4.31 10.77 -10.77
N LEU A 78 -5.28 9.97 -10.36
CA LEU A 78 -5.65 8.73 -11.06
C LEU A 78 -6.52 8.99 -12.31
N TYR A 79 -7.50 9.91 -12.21
CA TYR A 79 -8.59 9.94 -13.17
C TYR A 79 -8.75 11.28 -13.92
N GLU A 80 -8.14 12.36 -13.43
CA GLU A 80 -8.16 13.66 -14.07
C GLU A 80 -6.81 13.95 -14.75
N ASP A 81 -5.77 14.26 -13.99
CA ASP A 81 -4.43 14.56 -14.50
C ASP A 81 -3.64 13.34 -14.97
N ARG A 82 -4.07 12.13 -14.57
CA ARG A 82 -3.49 10.85 -14.99
C ARG A 82 -1.98 10.76 -14.82
N ARG A 83 -1.48 11.24 -13.68
CA ARG A 83 -0.09 11.04 -13.26
C ARG A 83 0.11 9.66 -12.65
N LEU A 84 -0.99 9.05 -12.20
CA LEU A 84 -1.04 7.73 -11.57
C LEU A 84 -2.02 6.82 -12.32
N TYR A 85 -1.82 5.50 -12.22
CA TYR A 85 -2.76 4.52 -12.75
C TYR A 85 -2.75 3.23 -11.91
N GLU A 86 -3.77 2.41 -12.10
CA GLU A 86 -3.91 1.12 -11.43
C GLU A 86 -3.30 0.00 -12.28
N THR A 87 -2.39 -0.77 -11.68
CA THR A 87 -1.79 -1.96 -12.31
C THR A 87 -1.41 -3.02 -11.27
N TYR A 88 -0.97 -4.18 -11.73
CA TYR A 88 -0.52 -5.25 -10.85
C TYR A 88 0.99 -5.16 -10.58
N ASN A 89 1.35 -4.81 -9.34
CA ASN A 89 2.71 -4.88 -8.79
C ASN A 89 2.74 -5.93 -7.66
N LYS A 90 2.76 -5.52 -6.39
CA LYS A 90 2.45 -6.41 -5.27
C LYS A 90 0.93 -6.35 -5.04
N GLY A 91 0.19 -7.25 -5.71
CA GLY A 91 -1.25 -7.12 -5.84
C GLY A 91 -1.65 -5.95 -6.75
N LEU A 92 -2.95 -5.62 -6.77
CA LEU A 92 -3.43 -4.40 -7.44
C LEU A 92 -2.84 -3.18 -6.73
N SER A 93 -2.21 -2.30 -7.49
CA SER A 93 -1.44 -1.18 -6.95
C SER A 93 -1.66 0.09 -7.77
N ILE A 94 -1.45 1.24 -7.12
CA ILE A 94 -1.34 2.56 -7.75
C ILE A 94 0.14 2.84 -7.97
N VAL A 95 0.52 3.17 -9.20
CA VAL A 95 1.89 3.49 -9.60
C VAL A 95 1.91 4.72 -10.52
N PRO A 96 3.06 5.41 -10.69
CA PRO A 96 3.19 6.49 -11.65
C PRO A 96 2.94 6.02 -13.10
N VAL A 97 2.25 6.82 -13.90
CA VAL A 97 2.06 6.55 -15.34
C VAL A 97 3.40 6.51 -16.08
N ALA A 98 4.36 7.31 -15.65
CA ALA A 98 5.72 7.29 -16.22
C ALA A 98 6.41 5.91 -16.08
N GLU A 99 6.05 5.11 -15.08
CA GLU A 99 6.58 3.75 -14.90
C GLU A 99 5.81 2.67 -15.68
N MET A 100 4.73 3.02 -16.41
CA MET A 100 3.92 2.05 -17.16
C MET A 100 4.72 1.14 -18.10
N PRO A 101 5.75 1.60 -18.82
CA PRO A 101 6.55 0.73 -19.68
C PRO A 101 7.17 -0.48 -18.97
N TRP A 102 7.53 -0.34 -17.67
CA TRP A 102 8.10 -1.42 -16.86
C TRP A 102 7.08 -2.40 -16.28
N TYR A 103 5.77 -2.11 -16.41
CA TYR A 103 4.69 -2.99 -15.94
C TYR A 103 3.97 -3.74 -17.07
N ARG A 104 4.42 -3.58 -18.32
CA ARG A 104 3.74 -4.15 -19.51
C ARG A 104 3.79 -5.68 -19.62
N LEU A 105 4.70 -6.36 -18.96
CA LEU A 105 4.81 -7.82 -19.00
C LEU A 105 3.47 -8.56 -18.80
N THR A 106 2.58 -8.01 -17.97
CA THR A 106 1.25 -8.58 -17.76
C THR A 106 0.36 -8.32 -18.96
N TRP A 107 0.39 -7.11 -19.52
CA TRP A 107 -0.37 -6.74 -20.70
C TRP A 107 0.05 -7.57 -21.91
N ASP A 108 1.35 -7.63 -22.20
CA ASP A 108 1.90 -8.33 -23.38
C ASP A 108 1.58 -9.81 -23.32
N ARG A 109 1.69 -10.42 -22.14
CA ARG A 109 1.33 -11.83 -21.91
C ARG A 109 -0.16 -12.09 -22.10
N ASN A 110 -1.00 -11.28 -21.48
CA ASN A 110 -2.45 -11.45 -21.59
C ASN A 110 -2.93 -11.14 -23.01
N HIS A 111 -2.32 -10.16 -23.70
CA HIS A 111 -2.60 -9.88 -25.10
C HIS A 111 -2.26 -11.08 -26.00
N ALA A 112 -1.14 -11.75 -25.78
CA ALA A 112 -0.79 -12.96 -26.48
C ALA A 112 -1.81 -14.09 -26.23
N HIS A 113 -2.35 -14.19 -25.01
CA HIS A 113 -3.41 -15.15 -24.70
C HIS A 113 -4.74 -14.81 -25.39
N LEU A 114 -5.08 -13.55 -25.58
CA LEU A 114 -6.24 -13.15 -26.39
C LEU A 114 -6.12 -13.61 -27.85
N ASN A 115 -4.90 -13.64 -28.39
CA ASN A 115 -4.61 -14.00 -29.77
C ASN A 115 -4.35 -15.50 -29.98
N SER A 116 -4.08 -16.27 -28.92
CA SER A 116 -3.70 -17.69 -28.99
C SER A 116 -4.76 -18.64 -28.42
N ALA A 117 -6.05 -18.38 -28.72
CA ALA A 117 -7.16 -19.23 -28.29
C ALA A 117 -7.27 -19.37 -26.76
N GLY A 118 -7.26 -18.27 -26.06
CA GLY A 118 -7.73 -18.25 -24.67
C GLY A 118 -9.23 -18.51 -24.68
N GLU A 119 -9.65 -19.74 -24.37
CA GLU A 119 -11.05 -20.23 -24.53
C GLU A 119 -12.15 -19.22 -24.18
N ALA A 120 -11.92 -18.38 -23.17
CA ALA A 120 -12.93 -17.40 -22.73
C ALA A 120 -13.17 -16.25 -23.73
N PHE A 121 -12.13 -15.78 -24.44
CA PHE A 121 -12.29 -14.69 -25.41
C PHE A 121 -12.79 -15.16 -26.75
N ASP A 122 -12.36 -16.36 -27.21
CA ASP A 122 -12.82 -16.93 -28.49
C ASP A 122 -14.27 -17.36 -28.39
N VAL A 123 -14.68 -18.01 -27.29
CA VAL A 123 -16.08 -18.39 -27.03
C VAL A 123 -17.00 -17.16 -26.96
N HIS A 124 -16.47 -16.01 -26.48
CA HIS A 124 -17.25 -14.78 -26.31
C HIS A 124 -16.87 -13.66 -27.29
N ALA A 125 -16.18 -14.00 -28.40
CA ALA A 125 -15.74 -13.02 -29.40
C ALA A 125 -16.81 -12.02 -29.87
N PRO A 126 -18.09 -12.42 -30.12
CA PRO A 126 -19.14 -11.46 -30.47
C PRO A 126 -19.41 -10.43 -29.38
N LEU A 127 -19.36 -10.83 -28.10
CA LEU A 127 -19.55 -9.90 -26.98
C LEU A 127 -18.32 -9.00 -26.78
N VAL A 128 -17.12 -9.49 -27.01
CA VAL A 128 -15.89 -8.69 -26.98
C VAL A 128 -15.99 -7.55 -28.01
N GLU A 129 -16.38 -7.86 -29.25
CA GLU A 129 -16.51 -6.86 -30.31
C GLU A 129 -17.67 -5.88 -30.01
N GLU A 130 -18.80 -6.38 -29.51
CA GLU A 130 -19.91 -5.51 -29.06
C GLU A 130 -19.43 -4.49 -28.02
N LEU A 131 -18.69 -4.94 -27.00
CA LEU A 131 -18.20 -4.08 -25.92
C LEU A 131 -17.17 -3.07 -26.42
N LEU A 132 -16.23 -3.50 -27.28
CA LEU A 132 -15.23 -2.60 -27.85
C LEU A 132 -15.88 -1.56 -28.77
N THR A 133 -16.87 -1.96 -29.58
CA THR A 133 -17.63 -1.03 -30.45
C THR A 133 -18.39 -0.01 -29.60
N LYS A 134 -19.08 -0.44 -28.54
CA LYS A 134 -19.76 0.48 -27.61
C LYS A 134 -18.79 1.49 -26.98
N ILE A 135 -17.56 1.06 -26.64
CA ILE A 135 -16.57 1.97 -26.07
C ILE A 135 -15.99 2.90 -27.15
N ARG A 136 -15.72 2.40 -28.35
CA ARG A 136 -15.21 3.21 -29.46
C ARG A 136 -16.18 4.34 -29.83
N ASP A 137 -17.45 4.02 -29.97
CA ASP A 137 -18.49 4.92 -30.50
C ASP A 137 -19.15 5.75 -29.39
N GLY A 138 -19.38 5.14 -28.20
CA GLY A 138 -20.11 5.74 -27.08
C GLY A 138 -19.25 6.26 -25.92
N GLY A 139 -17.92 6.01 -25.97
CA GLY A 139 -17.02 6.41 -24.89
C GLY A 139 -16.97 5.41 -23.71
N ALA A 140 -16.54 5.90 -22.56
CA ALA A 140 -16.28 5.07 -21.39
C ALA A 140 -17.51 4.26 -20.92
N LEU A 141 -17.28 2.96 -20.62
CA LEU A 141 -18.34 2.00 -20.34
C LEU A 141 -18.30 1.51 -18.88
N LEU A 142 -19.45 1.57 -18.22
CA LEU A 142 -19.68 0.93 -16.92
C LEU A 142 -20.33 -0.45 -17.15
N PRO A 143 -19.80 -1.56 -16.57
CA PRO A 143 -20.30 -2.92 -16.82
C PRO A 143 -21.82 -3.07 -16.68
N ARG A 144 -22.42 -2.43 -15.68
CA ARG A 144 -23.88 -2.49 -15.43
C ARG A 144 -24.72 -1.82 -16.54
N ALA A 145 -24.14 -0.95 -17.37
CA ALA A 145 -24.86 -0.29 -18.45
C ALA A 145 -25.16 -1.23 -19.65
N VAL A 146 -24.54 -2.40 -19.69
CA VAL A 146 -24.72 -3.41 -20.76
C VAL A 146 -25.91 -4.34 -20.46
N GLY A 147 -26.49 -4.27 -19.26
CA GLY A 147 -27.58 -5.13 -18.83
C GLY A 147 -27.12 -6.47 -18.24
N PRO A 148 -28.07 -7.30 -17.78
CA PRO A 148 -27.78 -8.60 -17.21
C PRO A 148 -27.25 -9.57 -18.27
N ARG A 149 -26.22 -10.31 -17.94
CA ARG A 149 -25.62 -11.38 -18.75
C ARG A 149 -25.33 -12.57 -17.85
N GLU A 150 -25.08 -13.71 -18.46
CA GLU A 150 -24.73 -14.94 -17.75
C GLU A 150 -23.49 -14.78 -16.89
N ALA A 151 -23.37 -15.62 -15.85
CA ALA A 151 -22.15 -15.77 -15.10
C ALA A 151 -21.23 -16.76 -15.81
N ILE A 152 -19.96 -16.43 -15.86
CA ILE A 152 -18.90 -17.33 -16.38
C ILE A 152 -17.88 -17.61 -15.28
N ASP A 153 -17.21 -18.74 -15.36
CA ASP A 153 -16.09 -19.05 -14.48
C ASP A 153 -14.95 -18.09 -14.76
N TRP A 154 -14.47 -17.44 -13.69
CA TRP A 154 -13.43 -16.43 -13.77
C TRP A 154 -12.54 -16.45 -12.55
N TYR A 155 -11.24 -16.58 -12.73
CA TYR A 155 -10.18 -16.64 -11.71
C TYR A 155 -10.58 -17.23 -10.33
N TRP A 156 -11.27 -16.44 -9.49
CA TRP A 156 -11.55 -16.79 -8.09
C TRP A 156 -12.99 -17.25 -7.84
N ARG A 157 -13.92 -16.89 -8.71
CA ARG A 157 -15.35 -17.19 -8.59
C ARG A 157 -16.08 -16.89 -9.89
N PRO A 158 -17.22 -17.53 -10.13
CA PRO A 158 -18.12 -17.12 -11.20
C PRO A 158 -18.45 -15.65 -11.12
N THR A 159 -18.37 -14.95 -12.24
CA THR A 159 -18.63 -13.51 -12.32
C THR A 159 -19.46 -13.18 -13.58
N ASN A 160 -20.09 -12.01 -13.58
CA ASN A 160 -20.83 -11.54 -14.76
C ASN A 160 -19.91 -11.47 -15.98
N GLN A 161 -20.35 -12.01 -17.11
CA GLN A 161 -19.59 -12.14 -18.37
C GLN A 161 -19.04 -10.79 -18.85
N VAL A 162 -19.85 -9.72 -18.82
CA VAL A 162 -19.42 -8.38 -19.22
C VAL A 162 -18.26 -7.88 -18.35
N ARG A 163 -18.38 -8.09 -17.03
CA ARG A 163 -17.32 -7.70 -16.09
C ARG A 163 -16.04 -8.49 -16.33
N ALA A 164 -16.14 -9.79 -16.56
CA ALA A 164 -14.99 -10.65 -16.84
C ALA A 164 -14.24 -10.21 -18.10
N ILE A 165 -14.97 -9.98 -19.20
CA ILE A 165 -14.39 -9.54 -20.47
C ILE A 165 -13.72 -8.18 -20.33
N LEU A 166 -14.40 -7.17 -19.76
CA LEU A 166 -13.82 -5.83 -19.58
C LEU A 166 -12.58 -5.87 -18.68
N GLU A 167 -12.58 -6.71 -17.63
CA GLU A 167 -11.41 -6.92 -16.78
C GLU A 167 -10.26 -7.57 -17.54
N GLY A 168 -10.53 -8.59 -18.35
CA GLY A 168 -9.54 -9.26 -19.20
C GLY A 168 -8.94 -8.31 -20.24
N LEU A 169 -9.75 -7.51 -20.92
CA LEU A 169 -9.30 -6.50 -21.89
C LEU A 169 -8.41 -5.42 -21.19
N ALA A 170 -8.75 -5.06 -19.95
CA ALA A 170 -7.90 -4.14 -19.18
C ALA A 170 -6.57 -4.80 -18.75
N GLN A 171 -6.59 -6.08 -18.40
CA GLN A 171 -5.37 -6.83 -18.10
C GLN A 171 -4.49 -7.07 -19.35
N ALA A 172 -5.08 -7.03 -20.54
CA ALA A 172 -4.37 -7.10 -21.80
C ALA A 172 -3.90 -5.72 -22.31
N GLY A 173 -4.18 -4.65 -21.59
CA GLY A 173 -3.76 -3.30 -21.97
C GLY A 173 -4.52 -2.70 -23.17
N ILE A 174 -5.70 -3.24 -23.50
CA ILE A 174 -6.62 -2.69 -24.49
C ILE A 174 -7.50 -1.62 -23.87
N LEU A 175 -7.99 -1.88 -22.65
CA LEU A 175 -8.75 -0.94 -21.85
C LEU A 175 -7.95 -0.48 -20.64
N GLY A 176 -8.29 0.72 -20.16
CA GLY A 176 -7.84 1.26 -18.89
C GLY A 176 -9.02 1.68 -18.02
N ILE A 177 -8.75 2.07 -16.79
CA ILE A 177 -9.77 2.56 -15.86
C ILE A 177 -9.93 4.06 -16.05
N ARG A 178 -11.07 4.49 -16.59
CA ARG A 178 -11.40 5.91 -16.79
C ARG A 178 -11.67 6.62 -15.46
N ARG A 179 -12.44 5.96 -14.58
CA ARG A 179 -12.78 6.38 -13.22
C ARG A 179 -13.38 5.22 -12.44
N ARG A 180 -13.63 5.44 -11.17
CA ARG A 180 -14.44 4.53 -10.34
C ARG A 180 -15.73 5.20 -9.88
N GLU A 181 -16.81 4.41 -9.82
CA GLU A 181 -18.07 4.75 -9.16
C GLU A 181 -18.23 3.83 -7.94
N GLY A 182 -17.79 4.32 -6.77
CA GLY A 182 -17.54 3.46 -5.62
C GLY A 182 -16.43 2.44 -5.93
N ASN A 183 -16.75 1.14 -5.86
CA ASN A 183 -15.83 0.07 -6.23
C ASN A 183 -15.96 -0.41 -7.69
N LEU A 184 -16.92 0.13 -8.44
CA LEU A 184 -17.13 -0.24 -9.84
C LEU A 184 -16.14 0.51 -10.73
N ARG A 185 -15.49 -0.21 -11.65
CA ARG A 185 -14.59 0.33 -12.66
C ARG A 185 -15.38 0.77 -13.89
N VAL A 186 -15.11 1.96 -14.37
CA VAL A 186 -15.55 2.45 -15.68
C VAL A 186 -14.36 2.35 -16.61
N TYR A 187 -14.53 1.68 -17.75
CA TYR A 187 -13.46 1.36 -18.68
C TYR A 187 -13.50 2.24 -19.91
N ASP A 188 -12.33 2.58 -20.45
CA ASP A 188 -12.16 3.27 -21.74
C ASP A 188 -10.90 2.74 -22.43
N LEU A 189 -10.71 3.06 -23.69
CA LEU A 189 -9.53 2.71 -24.47
C LEU A 189 -8.27 3.34 -23.86
N VAL A 190 -7.18 2.56 -23.74
CA VAL A 190 -5.94 3.05 -23.12
C VAL A 190 -5.35 4.25 -23.87
N GLU A 191 -5.51 4.32 -25.20
CA GLU A 191 -5.05 5.42 -26.04
C GLU A 191 -5.81 6.74 -25.81
N ARG A 192 -6.99 6.70 -25.21
CA ARG A 192 -7.73 7.89 -24.75
C ARG A 192 -7.35 8.32 -23.34
N LEU A 193 -6.68 7.44 -22.60
CA LEU A 193 -6.40 7.64 -21.19
C LEU A 193 -4.96 8.04 -20.91
N PHE A 194 -4.01 7.58 -21.73
CA PHE A 194 -2.59 7.74 -21.45
C PHE A 194 -1.83 8.33 -22.63
N PRO A 195 -0.72 9.04 -22.38
CA PRO A 195 0.09 9.65 -23.41
C PRO A 195 0.62 8.62 -24.42
N ALA A 196 0.58 8.98 -25.71
CA ALA A 196 0.99 8.10 -26.79
C ALA A 196 2.47 7.67 -26.66
N GLU A 197 3.35 8.54 -26.18
CA GLU A 197 4.76 8.26 -25.95
C GLU A 197 4.96 7.20 -24.86
N VAL A 198 4.18 7.22 -23.78
CA VAL A 198 4.22 6.20 -22.73
C VAL A 198 3.72 4.86 -23.27
N LEU A 199 2.63 4.88 -24.04
CA LEU A 199 2.07 3.67 -24.66
C LEU A 199 2.99 3.09 -25.74
N ALA A 200 3.75 3.90 -26.45
CA ALA A 200 4.70 3.45 -27.47
C ALA A 200 6.02 2.91 -26.91
N THR A 201 6.42 3.35 -25.73
CA THR A 201 7.68 2.96 -25.12
C THR A 201 7.68 1.45 -24.80
N ARG A 202 8.77 0.78 -25.20
CA ARG A 202 9.02 -0.64 -24.96
C ARG A 202 10.28 -0.81 -24.13
N VAL A 203 10.17 -1.59 -23.09
CA VAL A 203 11.27 -1.95 -22.19
C VAL A 203 11.48 -3.46 -22.27
N ALA A 204 12.72 -3.90 -22.35
CA ALA A 204 13.06 -5.31 -22.42
C ALA A 204 12.49 -6.09 -21.21
N GLU A 205 12.11 -7.34 -21.42
CA GLU A 205 11.48 -8.17 -20.38
C GLU A 205 12.38 -8.26 -19.13
N GLN A 206 13.69 -8.41 -19.30
CA GLN A 206 14.65 -8.48 -18.19
C GLN A 206 14.64 -7.20 -17.37
N GLU A 207 14.62 -6.02 -18.01
CA GLU A 207 14.56 -4.73 -17.32
C GLU A 207 13.24 -4.55 -16.57
N GLN A 208 12.12 -4.99 -17.15
CA GLN A 208 10.83 -4.97 -16.45
C GLN A 208 10.84 -5.87 -15.19
N ARG A 209 11.54 -7.02 -15.23
CA ARG A 209 11.70 -7.92 -14.08
C ARG A 209 12.58 -7.30 -13.00
N LEU A 210 13.70 -6.71 -13.39
CA LEU A 210 14.58 -5.99 -12.48
C LEU A 210 13.83 -4.84 -11.80
N HIS A 211 13.07 -4.05 -12.56
CA HIS A 211 12.24 -2.96 -12.01
C HIS A 211 11.22 -3.48 -11.01
N ARG A 212 10.49 -4.55 -11.33
CA ARG A 212 9.54 -5.18 -10.40
C ARG A 212 10.21 -5.73 -9.14
N MET A 213 11.39 -6.35 -9.27
CA MET A 213 12.18 -6.79 -8.12
C MET A 213 12.61 -5.60 -7.27
N LEU A 214 13.18 -4.56 -7.90
CA LEU A 214 13.63 -3.34 -7.22
C LEU A 214 12.46 -2.62 -6.52
N SER A 215 11.26 -2.64 -7.10
CA SER A 215 10.07 -2.02 -6.48
C SER A 215 9.72 -2.62 -5.10
N ARG A 216 10.09 -3.88 -4.83
CA ARG A 216 9.91 -4.49 -3.50
C ARG A 216 10.87 -3.90 -2.46
N PHE A 217 12.13 -3.70 -2.87
CA PHE A 217 13.13 -3.07 -2.01
C PHE A 217 12.81 -1.60 -1.78
N ARG A 218 12.41 -0.87 -2.83
CA ARG A 218 11.92 0.52 -2.72
C ARG A 218 10.70 0.61 -1.81
N GLY A 219 9.73 -0.29 -1.93
CA GLY A 219 8.52 -0.26 -1.11
C GLY A 219 8.82 -0.50 0.36
N ASN A 220 9.52 -1.57 0.71
CA ASN A 220 9.78 -1.95 2.11
C ASN A 220 10.93 -1.16 2.76
N GLY A 221 11.98 -0.83 2.02
CA GLY A 221 13.13 -0.03 2.47
C GLY A 221 14.28 -0.83 3.07
N LEU A 222 14.04 -1.96 3.72
CA LEU A 222 15.08 -2.80 4.37
C LEU A 222 14.74 -4.28 4.22
N LEU A 223 14.73 -4.77 2.98
CA LEU A 223 14.23 -6.09 2.67
C LEU A 223 15.36 -7.12 2.60
N GLY A 224 15.09 -8.33 3.13
CA GLY A 224 16.01 -9.47 3.03
C GLY A 224 15.87 -10.25 1.73
N ALA A 225 16.81 -11.18 1.51
CA ALA A 225 16.76 -12.12 0.38
C ALA A 225 15.63 -13.15 0.48
N SER A 226 15.26 -13.53 1.69
CA SER A 226 14.11 -14.37 2.04
C SER A 226 12.87 -13.47 2.26
N GLY A 227 11.81 -14.00 2.72
CA GLY A 227 10.57 -13.30 3.00
C GLY A 227 9.38 -14.10 2.50
N ASN A 228 8.17 -13.70 2.89
CA ASN A 228 6.93 -14.35 2.49
C ASN A 228 6.81 -14.41 0.96
N GLN A 229 6.34 -15.54 0.41
CA GLN A 229 6.14 -15.71 -1.03
C GLN A 229 5.27 -14.62 -1.64
N GLU A 230 4.24 -14.16 -0.93
CA GLU A 230 3.37 -13.07 -1.38
C GLU A 230 4.13 -11.78 -1.73
N LEU A 231 5.22 -11.51 -1.02
CA LEU A 231 6.05 -10.33 -1.27
C LEU A 231 6.69 -10.36 -2.67
N TRP A 232 6.98 -11.55 -3.16
CA TRP A 232 7.72 -11.76 -4.41
C TRP A 232 6.85 -12.16 -5.60
N VAL A 233 5.53 -12.24 -5.41
CA VAL A 233 4.59 -12.57 -6.51
C VAL A 233 4.80 -11.64 -7.70
N GLY A 234 4.94 -12.23 -8.88
CA GLY A 234 5.10 -11.53 -10.15
C GLY A 234 6.49 -10.93 -10.42
N THR A 235 7.47 -11.14 -9.52
CA THR A 235 8.84 -10.65 -9.73
C THR A 235 9.75 -11.64 -10.47
N TYR A 236 9.49 -12.93 -10.38
CA TYR A 236 10.26 -14.00 -11.04
C TYR A 236 9.35 -15.12 -11.57
N ARG A 237 9.85 -15.96 -12.47
CA ARG A 237 9.10 -17.08 -13.11
C ARG A 237 9.54 -18.46 -12.67
N ARG A 238 10.84 -18.64 -12.41
CA ARG A 238 11.46 -19.95 -12.15
C ARG A 238 12.26 -19.93 -10.85
N PRO A 239 12.44 -21.10 -10.23
CA PRO A 239 13.36 -21.25 -9.12
C PRO A 239 14.76 -20.74 -9.49
N GLY A 240 15.41 -20.00 -8.58
CA GLY A 240 16.74 -19.41 -8.81
C GLY A 240 16.72 -18.01 -9.42
N GLU A 241 15.76 -17.66 -10.27
CA GLU A 241 15.67 -16.34 -10.93
C GLU A 241 15.60 -15.17 -9.93
N LYS A 242 14.92 -15.36 -8.80
CA LYS A 242 14.91 -14.38 -7.72
C LYS A 242 16.31 -14.00 -7.23
N LYS A 243 17.19 -15.01 -7.11
CA LYS A 243 18.59 -14.78 -6.72
C LYS A 243 19.35 -14.07 -7.83
N GLU A 244 19.19 -14.49 -9.06
CA GLU A 244 19.85 -13.89 -10.24
C GLU A 244 19.51 -12.41 -10.37
N LEU A 245 18.22 -12.04 -10.34
CA LEU A 245 17.77 -10.66 -10.42
C LEU A 245 18.29 -9.79 -9.27
N ARG A 246 18.29 -10.33 -8.05
CA ARG A 246 18.86 -9.61 -6.90
C ARG A 246 20.37 -9.40 -7.07
N ASP A 247 21.10 -10.43 -7.49
CA ASP A 247 22.55 -10.36 -7.66
C ASP A 247 22.92 -9.37 -8.78
N GLU A 248 22.11 -9.28 -9.84
CA GLU A 248 22.23 -8.26 -10.88
C GLU A 248 22.01 -6.84 -10.34
N LEU A 249 20.96 -6.64 -9.50
CA LEU A 249 20.72 -5.34 -8.84
C LEU A 249 21.87 -4.94 -7.90
N LEU A 250 22.54 -5.90 -7.27
CA LEU A 250 23.75 -5.64 -6.46
C LEU A 250 24.94 -5.29 -7.34
N GLN A 251 25.15 -6.02 -8.44
CA GLN A 251 26.25 -5.78 -9.39
C GLN A 251 26.14 -4.42 -10.06
N THR A 252 24.94 -4.00 -10.40
CA THR A 252 24.67 -2.67 -11.00
C THR A 252 24.67 -1.53 -9.98
N GLY A 253 24.78 -1.83 -8.68
CA GLY A 253 24.72 -0.84 -7.62
C GLY A 253 23.30 -0.28 -7.37
N ALA A 254 22.25 -0.93 -7.89
CA ALA A 254 20.86 -0.55 -7.61
C ALA A 254 20.41 -0.97 -6.19
N LEU A 255 21.16 -1.90 -5.56
CA LEU A 255 20.99 -2.30 -4.16
C LEU A 255 22.34 -2.24 -3.44
N ALA A 256 22.32 -1.89 -2.17
CA ALA A 256 23.44 -1.95 -1.25
C ALA A 256 23.16 -2.89 -0.08
N PRO A 257 24.12 -3.75 0.32
CA PRO A 257 23.93 -4.68 1.43
C PRO A 257 24.08 -3.97 2.78
N VAL A 258 23.24 -4.40 3.73
CA VAL A 258 23.24 -3.92 5.11
C VAL A 258 23.09 -5.12 6.05
N ASP A 259 23.93 -5.17 7.08
CA ASP A 259 23.83 -6.12 8.18
C ASP A 259 23.22 -5.42 9.39
N VAL A 260 22.15 -5.98 9.93
CA VAL A 260 21.46 -5.45 11.12
C VAL A 260 21.77 -6.32 12.32
N GLU A 261 22.24 -5.70 13.38
CA GLU A 261 22.58 -6.38 14.63
C GLU A 261 21.42 -7.26 15.14
N GLY A 262 21.73 -8.52 15.48
CA GLY A 262 20.74 -9.48 15.97
C GLY A 262 19.77 -10.04 14.93
N LEU A 263 19.81 -9.59 13.67
CA LEU A 263 19.03 -10.17 12.57
C LEU A 263 19.87 -11.13 11.75
N LYS A 264 19.37 -12.36 11.56
CA LYS A 264 20.01 -13.32 10.66
C LYS A 264 19.75 -12.95 9.21
N GLY A 265 20.80 -13.01 8.40
CA GLY A 265 20.74 -12.78 6.95
C GLY A 265 20.81 -11.31 6.57
N GLN A 266 21.49 -11.10 5.46
CA GLN A 266 21.75 -9.78 4.88
C GLN A 266 20.44 -9.11 4.44
N ARG A 267 20.34 -7.82 4.67
CA ARG A 267 19.29 -6.92 4.19
C ARG A 267 19.82 -6.03 3.10
N PHE A 268 18.93 -5.41 2.34
CA PHE A 268 19.31 -4.56 1.22
C PHE A 268 18.50 -3.27 1.25
N VAL A 269 19.18 -2.17 0.97
CA VAL A 269 18.61 -0.84 0.81
C VAL A 269 18.85 -0.33 -0.60
N VAL A 270 18.03 0.61 -1.04
CA VAL A 270 18.28 1.33 -2.29
C VAL A 270 19.27 2.47 -1.98
N PRO A 271 20.37 2.65 -2.74
CA PRO A 271 21.42 3.62 -2.40
C PRO A 271 20.94 5.07 -2.26
N VAL A 272 19.87 5.46 -2.94
CA VAL A 272 19.26 6.79 -2.78
C VAL A 272 18.79 7.06 -1.34
N ASP A 273 18.56 6.03 -0.55
CA ASP A 273 18.15 6.14 0.85
C ASP A 273 19.32 6.23 1.84
N SER A 274 20.61 6.23 1.37
CA SER A 274 21.79 6.25 2.22
C SER A 274 21.84 7.46 3.15
N SER A 275 21.45 8.64 2.66
CA SER A 275 21.39 9.85 3.49
C SER A 275 20.38 9.75 4.64
N VAL A 276 19.27 9.04 4.42
CA VAL A 276 18.26 8.78 5.46
C VAL A 276 18.79 7.77 6.48
N LEU A 277 19.59 6.80 6.03
CA LEU A 277 20.25 5.86 6.92
C LEU A 277 21.32 6.56 7.79
N ASP A 278 22.09 7.48 7.19
CA ASP A 278 23.06 8.32 7.93
C ASP A 278 22.36 9.21 8.96
N GLN A 279 21.21 9.79 8.61
CA GLN A 279 20.38 10.55 9.54
C GLN A 279 19.93 9.66 10.71
N ALA A 280 19.38 8.49 10.43
CA ALA A 280 18.93 7.55 11.45
C ALA A 280 20.04 7.18 12.46
N GLU A 281 21.26 6.94 11.95
CA GLU A 281 22.40 6.61 12.80
C GLU A 281 22.84 7.79 13.69
N ARG A 282 22.86 9.01 13.14
CA ARG A 282 23.15 10.22 13.92
C ARG A 282 22.14 10.44 15.02
N GLU A 283 20.82 10.38 14.71
CA GLU A 283 19.76 10.58 15.70
C GLU A 283 19.80 9.54 16.83
N VAL A 284 20.04 8.26 16.49
CA VAL A 284 20.20 7.20 17.50
C VAL A 284 21.43 7.45 18.38
N THR A 285 22.56 7.80 17.79
CA THR A 285 23.78 8.09 18.52
C THR A 285 23.64 9.30 19.45
N ALA A 286 22.88 10.30 19.03
CA ALA A 286 22.60 11.51 19.82
C ALA A 286 21.48 11.29 20.88
N GLY A 287 20.79 10.15 20.87
CA GLY A 287 19.64 9.89 21.74
C GLY A 287 18.41 10.74 21.41
N GLU A 288 18.32 11.22 20.17
CA GLU A 288 17.22 12.07 19.70
C GLU A 288 15.96 11.26 19.37
N SER A 289 14.81 11.91 19.41
CA SER A 289 13.55 11.34 18.88
C SER A 289 13.59 11.22 17.35
N PRO A 290 12.79 10.31 16.74
CA PRO A 290 12.72 10.15 15.28
C PRO A 290 12.39 11.47 14.58
N GLY A 291 13.27 11.91 13.66
CA GLY A 291 13.11 13.18 12.93
C GLY A 291 13.39 14.44 13.76
N GLY A 292 13.99 14.30 14.96
CA GLY A 292 14.28 15.43 15.86
C GLY A 292 13.04 16.14 16.43
N VAL A 293 11.88 15.49 16.43
CA VAL A 293 10.59 16.07 16.86
C VAL A 293 9.87 15.16 17.85
N GLU A 294 8.84 15.67 18.51
CA GLU A 294 7.99 14.86 19.38
C GLU A 294 7.37 13.66 18.64
N ALA A 295 7.30 12.53 19.33
CA ALA A 295 6.76 11.30 18.75
C ALA A 295 5.27 11.46 18.46
N GLY A 296 4.87 11.17 17.22
CA GLY A 296 3.49 11.14 16.80
C GLY A 296 2.93 9.72 16.70
N VAL A 297 1.60 9.60 16.67
CA VAL A 297 0.90 8.33 16.45
C VAL A 297 0.41 8.21 15.01
N ALA A 298 0.67 7.06 14.38
CA ALA A 298 0.07 6.66 13.11
C ALA A 298 -0.72 5.34 13.26
N PHE A 299 -1.92 5.29 12.67
CA PHE A 299 -2.63 4.03 12.44
C PHE A 299 -2.25 3.49 11.08
N MET A 300 -1.51 2.38 11.07
CA MET A 300 -0.89 1.85 9.85
C MET A 300 -1.89 1.04 9.03
N ALA A 301 -1.92 1.28 7.73
CA ALA A 301 -2.73 0.47 6.82
C ALA A 301 -2.29 -1.01 6.84
N PRO A 302 -3.21 -1.98 6.67
CA PRO A 302 -2.87 -3.40 6.73
C PRO A 302 -1.85 -3.85 5.69
N LEU A 303 -1.85 -3.18 4.53
CA LEU A 303 -0.95 -3.46 3.40
C LEU A 303 0.01 -2.29 3.15
N ASP A 304 0.32 -1.51 4.19
CA ASP A 304 1.37 -0.47 4.12
C ASP A 304 2.72 -1.11 3.77
N PRO A 305 3.53 -0.49 2.89
CA PRO A 305 4.83 -1.03 2.54
C PRO A 305 5.76 -1.31 3.72
N LEU A 306 5.70 -0.53 4.79
CA LEU A 306 6.45 -0.76 6.03
C LEU A 306 6.12 -2.13 6.65
N VAL A 307 4.87 -2.57 6.55
CA VAL A 307 4.40 -3.81 7.18
C VAL A 307 4.32 -4.99 6.20
N TRP A 308 4.86 -4.90 4.99
CA TRP A 308 4.83 -6.00 4.02
C TRP A 308 5.61 -7.24 4.48
N ASP A 309 6.84 -7.05 5.01
CA ASP A 309 7.65 -8.15 5.54
C ASP A 309 7.29 -8.42 7.01
N ARG A 310 6.38 -9.37 7.22
CA ARG A 310 5.90 -9.76 8.56
C ARG A 310 7.01 -10.36 9.43
N ASP A 311 7.98 -11.02 8.81
CA ASP A 311 9.13 -11.56 9.53
C ASP A 311 10.06 -10.44 10.03
N LEU A 312 10.27 -9.43 9.20
CA LEU A 312 11.00 -8.22 9.61
C LEU A 312 10.29 -7.51 10.76
N LEU A 313 8.96 -7.32 10.68
CA LEU A 313 8.20 -6.72 11.77
C LEU A 313 8.41 -7.46 13.09
N ARG A 314 8.29 -8.78 13.09
CA ARG A 314 8.45 -9.61 14.29
C ARG A 314 9.86 -9.52 14.83
N ARG A 315 10.89 -9.58 13.99
CA ARG A 315 12.29 -9.62 14.41
C ARG A 315 12.87 -8.25 14.76
N LEU A 316 12.46 -7.21 14.05
CA LEU A 316 13.02 -5.86 14.23
C LEU A 316 12.21 -5.03 15.23
N PHE A 317 10.89 -5.10 15.16
CA PHE A 317 9.98 -4.30 15.98
C PHE A 317 9.34 -5.10 17.13
N ASP A 318 9.64 -6.40 17.26
CA ASP A 318 9.01 -7.31 18.23
C ASP A 318 7.48 -7.32 18.13
N PHE A 319 6.96 -7.10 16.89
CA PHE A 319 5.54 -6.94 16.61
C PHE A 319 5.03 -8.00 15.64
N ASP A 320 4.16 -8.89 16.13
CA ASP A 320 3.52 -9.91 15.31
C ASP A 320 2.19 -9.37 14.75
N TYR A 321 2.06 -9.30 13.43
CA TYR A 321 0.88 -8.74 12.78
C TYR A 321 0.30 -9.66 11.72
N LEU A 322 -0.99 -9.95 11.88
CA LEU A 322 -1.84 -10.64 10.91
C LEU A 322 -3.06 -9.77 10.60
N TRP A 323 -3.36 -9.58 9.34
CA TRP A 323 -4.61 -8.95 8.92
C TRP A 323 -5.70 -10.02 8.85
N GLU A 324 -6.63 -10.00 9.81
CA GLU A 324 -7.58 -11.08 10.04
C GLU A 324 -8.87 -10.99 9.19
N VAL A 325 -8.91 -10.14 8.19
CA VAL A 325 -10.09 -9.93 7.34
C VAL A 325 -10.59 -11.22 6.65
N TYR A 326 -9.68 -12.15 6.36
CA TYR A 326 -9.98 -13.47 5.77
C TYR A 326 -10.13 -14.59 6.81
N VAL A 327 -9.89 -14.27 8.09
CA VAL A 327 -10.03 -15.24 9.17
C VAL A 327 -11.51 -15.29 9.58
N PRO A 328 -12.14 -16.48 9.67
CA PRO A 328 -13.51 -16.61 10.19
C PRO A 328 -13.64 -15.97 11.57
N GLU A 329 -14.76 -15.30 11.80
CA GLU A 329 -14.99 -14.50 13.02
C GLU A 329 -14.64 -15.22 14.33
N PRO A 330 -15.06 -16.50 14.55
CA PRO A 330 -14.75 -17.20 15.81
C PRO A 330 -13.25 -17.50 16.01
N LYS A 331 -12.43 -17.38 14.95
CA LYS A 331 -10.98 -17.66 14.98
C LYS A 331 -10.14 -16.39 15.01
N ARG A 332 -10.76 -15.21 14.95
CA ARG A 332 -10.04 -13.93 15.02
C ARG A 332 -9.53 -13.71 16.43
N ARG A 333 -8.27 -13.34 16.53
CA ARG A 333 -7.61 -12.99 17.80
C ARG A 333 -7.93 -11.56 18.23
N TRP A 334 -7.97 -10.65 17.25
CA TRP A 334 -8.10 -9.22 17.49
C TRP A 334 -9.42 -8.66 16.97
N GLY A 335 -9.70 -8.80 15.67
CA GLY A 335 -10.88 -8.24 15.06
C GLY A 335 -10.88 -8.35 13.53
N TYR A 336 -11.84 -7.69 12.90
CA TYR A 336 -12.00 -7.80 11.45
C TYR A 336 -11.03 -6.88 10.68
N TYR A 337 -10.95 -5.60 11.08
CA TYR A 337 -10.15 -4.59 10.38
C TYR A 337 -9.22 -3.86 11.35
N VAL A 338 -8.24 -4.58 11.81
CA VAL A 338 -7.32 -4.13 12.86
C VAL A 338 -6.09 -3.47 12.24
N LEU A 339 -5.77 -2.27 12.69
CA LEU A 339 -4.63 -1.47 12.26
C LEU A 339 -3.54 -1.48 13.34
N PRO A 340 -2.26 -1.68 13.00
CA PRO A 340 -1.16 -1.44 13.93
C PRO A 340 -1.09 0.03 14.37
N VAL A 341 -0.74 0.27 15.62
CA VAL A 341 -0.47 1.60 16.18
C VAL A 341 1.04 1.80 16.25
N LEU A 342 1.56 2.69 15.43
CA LEU A 342 2.95 3.13 15.47
C LEU A 342 3.04 4.41 16.32
N TYR A 343 3.99 4.46 17.27
CA TYR A 343 4.34 5.62 18.06
C TYR A 343 5.86 5.80 18.05
N GLY A 344 6.32 6.94 17.53
CA GLY A 344 7.73 7.14 17.24
C GLY A 344 8.26 6.07 16.28
N ASP A 345 9.19 5.25 16.73
CA ASP A 345 9.76 4.12 15.97
C ASP A 345 9.38 2.74 16.53
N ARG A 346 8.25 2.64 17.25
CA ARG A 346 7.75 1.40 17.87
C ARG A 346 6.30 1.12 17.52
N PHE A 347 5.97 -0.13 17.26
CA PHE A 347 4.60 -0.60 17.22
C PHE A 347 4.15 -0.90 18.66
N VAL A 348 3.23 -0.09 19.18
CA VAL A 348 2.84 -0.10 20.60
C VAL A 348 1.49 -0.79 20.84
N GLY A 349 0.75 -1.10 19.80
CA GLY A 349 -0.55 -1.73 19.95
C GLY A 349 -1.31 -1.89 18.64
N ARG A 350 -2.61 -2.11 18.77
CA ARG A 350 -3.58 -2.30 17.69
C ARG A 350 -4.84 -1.54 17.98
N ILE A 351 -5.49 -1.06 16.91
CA ILE A 351 -6.78 -0.38 16.97
C ILE A 351 -7.69 -0.96 15.89
N GLU A 352 -8.97 -1.15 16.18
CA GLU A 352 -10.00 -1.45 15.17
C GLU A 352 -10.93 -0.25 15.01
N PRO A 353 -10.65 0.66 14.07
CA PRO A 353 -11.52 1.78 13.76
C PRO A 353 -12.56 1.40 12.71
N ARG A 354 -13.75 1.98 12.78
CA ARG A 354 -14.81 1.90 11.76
C ARG A 354 -15.40 3.27 11.50
N ILE A 355 -15.57 3.62 10.24
CA ILE A 355 -16.29 4.81 9.83
C ILE A 355 -17.77 4.42 9.66
N ASP A 356 -18.61 4.83 10.59
CA ASP A 356 -20.07 4.65 10.51
C ASP A 356 -20.71 5.95 10.02
N ARG A 357 -20.95 6.04 8.71
CA ARG A 357 -21.54 7.24 8.08
C ARG A 357 -23.00 7.45 8.48
N LYS A 358 -23.72 6.37 8.85
CA LYS A 358 -25.13 6.48 9.29
C LYS A 358 -25.22 7.04 10.70
N ALA A 359 -24.31 6.62 11.57
CA ALA A 359 -24.20 7.12 12.92
C ALA A 359 -23.38 8.43 13.00
N ASP A 360 -22.79 8.89 11.90
CA ASP A 360 -21.93 10.07 11.82
C ASP A 360 -20.77 10.01 12.82
N GLU A 361 -20.08 8.86 12.88
CA GLU A 361 -19.02 8.65 13.85
C GLU A 361 -17.85 7.80 13.32
N LEU A 362 -16.66 8.10 13.82
CA LEU A 362 -15.52 7.18 13.85
C LEU A 362 -15.64 6.36 15.13
N ARG A 363 -15.95 5.08 15.00
CA ARG A 363 -16.09 4.16 16.13
C ARG A 363 -14.78 3.38 16.31
N VAL A 364 -14.18 3.43 17.49
CA VAL A 364 -13.12 2.53 17.89
C VAL A 364 -13.75 1.29 18.52
N VAL A 365 -13.76 0.18 17.79
CA VAL A 365 -14.38 -1.08 18.20
C VAL A 365 -13.50 -1.82 19.21
N GLY A 366 -12.18 -1.81 18.99
CA GLY A 366 -11.21 -2.48 19.84
C GLY A 366 -9.90 -1.70 19.94
N LEU A 367 -9.21 -1.91 21.05
CA LEU A 367 -7.91 -1.33 21.36
C LEU A 367 -7.10 -2.33 22.18
N TRP A 368 -5.87 -2.61 21.77
CA TRP A 368 -4.98 -3.56 22.43
C TRP A 368 -3.55 -3.03 22.43
N TRP A 369 -2.88 -3.12 23.56
CA TRP A 369 -1.49 -2.71 23.71
C TRP A 369 -0.55 -3.91 23.68
N GLU A 370 0.67 -3.68 23.22
CA GLU A 370 1.72 -4.68 23.29
C GLU A 370 2.17 -4.88 24.73
N ALA A 371 2.70 -6.07 25.01
CA ALA A 371 3.23 -6.38 26.33
C ALA A 371 4.37 -5.41 26.71
N GLY A 372 4.28 -4.82 27.91
CA GLY A 372 5.26 -3.84 28.39
C GLY A 372 5.03 -2.40 27.92
N PHE A 373 4.01 -2.12 27.13
CA PHE A 373 3.62 -0.76 26.82
C PHE A 373 2.50 -0.26 27.76
N ASP A 374 2.80 0.81 28.50
CA ASP A 374 1.81 1.54 29.30
C ASP A 374 1.46 2.87 28.60
N PRO A 375 0.21 3.05 28.13
CA PRO A 375 -0.21 4.26 27.42
C PRO A 375 -0.27 5.50 28.32
N LEU A 376 -0.05 5.36 29.62
CA LEU A 376 0.01 6.47 30.59
C LEU A 376 1.43 6.81 31.02
N ALA A 377 2.43 5.99 30.68
CA ALA A 377 3.81 6.20 31.09
C ALA A 377 4.47 7.39 30.34
N ASP A 378 3.96 7.77 29.19
CA ASP A 378 4.42 8.90 28.37
C ASP A 378 3.29 9.93 28.22
N ASP A 379 3.51 11.13 28.72
CA ASP A 379 2.54 12.22 28.68
C ASP A 379 2.22 12.68 27.24
N GLY A 380 3.14 12.51 26.31
CA GLY A 380 2.97 12.84 24.88
C GLY A 380 2.06 11.85 24.12
N PHE A 381 1.91 10.60 24.61
CA PHE A 381 1.19 9.57 23.88
C PHE A 381 -0.31 9.87 23.73
N ALA A 382 -1.01 10.24 24.79
CA ALA A 382 -2.45 10.51 24.72
C ALA A 382 -2.82 11.70 23.78
N PRO A 383 -2.09 12.84 23.79
CA PRO A 383 -2.26 13.89 22.77
C PRO A 383 -2.00 13.41 21.35
N ALA A 384 -0.92 12.66 21.11
CA ALA A 384 -0.57 12.12 19.80
C ALA A 384 -1.63 11.13 19.29
N PHE A 385 -2.17 10.28 20.17
CA PHE A 385 -3.24 9.34 19.86
C PHE A 385 -4.56 10.07 19.54
N ALA A 386 -4.92 11.09 20.31
CA ALA A 386 -6.09 11.93 20.04
C ALA A 386 -5.95 12.66 18.71
N ALA A 387 -4.77 13.18 18.37
CA ALA A 387 -4.50 13.81 17.07
C ALA A 387 -4.68 12.84 15.91
N ALA A 388 -4.24 11.59 16.05
CA ALA A 388 -4.45 10.53 15.04
C ALA A 388 -5.94 10.20 14.87
N LEU A 389 -6.71 10.15 15.96
CA LEU A 389 -8.16 9.94 15.90
C LEU A 389 -8.88 11.11 15.22
N ARG A 390 -8.52 12.36 15.53
CA ARG A 390 -9.07 13.55 14.86
C ARG A 390 -8.80 13.50 13.35
N ALA A 391 -7.56 13.22 12.95
CA ALA A 391 -7.21 13.09 11.53
C ALA A 391 -8.02 12.00 10.82
N HIS A 392 -8.27 10.87 11.50
CA HIS A 392 -9.06 9.77 10.93
C HIS A 392 -10.56 10.11 10.86
N ARG A 393 -11.11 10.79 11.87
CA ARG A 393 -12.48 11.32 11.88
C ARG A 393 -12.69 12.28 10.70
N ASP A 394 -11.76 13.23 10.53
CA ASP A 394 -11.84 14.25 9.49
C ASP A 394 -11.73 13.64 8.09
N PHE A 395 -10.84 12.67 7.90
CA PHE A 395 -10.78 11.85 6.69
C PHE A 395 -12.10 11.11 6.42
N GLY A 396 -12.71 10.54 7.47
CA GLY A 396 -14.00 9.86 7.41
C GLY A 396 -15.17 10.77 7.08
N ARG A 397 -14.99 12.10 7.26
CA ARG A 397 -16.05 13.13 7.15
C ARG A 397 -17.22 12.81 8.06
N VAL A 398 -16.91 12.48 9.30
CA VAL A 398 -17.88 12.24 10.38
C VAL A 398 -17.57 13.17 11.55
N ASN A 399 -18.58 13.48 12.36
CA ASN A 399 -18.45 14.53 13.39
C ASN A 399 -18.03 13.99 14.75
N ARG A 400 -18.32 12.73 15.06
CA ARG A 400 -18.10 12.15 16.38
C ARG A 400 -17.00 11.10 16.39
N ILE A 401 -16.40 10.92 17.57
CA ILE A 401 -15.50 9.80 17.87
C ILE A 401 -16.07 9.05 19.05
N SER A 402 -16.33 7.75 18.88
CA SER A 402 -16.74 6.88 19.98
C SER A 402 -15.61 5.90 20.33
N LEU A 403 -15.30 5.84 21.64
CA LEU A 403 -14.23 5.01 22.19
C LEU A 403 -14.83 3.82 22.94
N PRO A 404 -14.14 2.68 23.02
CA PRO A 404 -14.63 1.50 23.74
C PRO A 404 -14.80 1.78 25.24
N SER A 405 -15.69 1.05 25.89
CA SER A 405 -16.01 1.20 27.32
C SER A 405 -15.29 0.21 28.23
N GLY A 406 -14.11 -0.29 27.83
CA GLY A 406 -13.33 -1.28 28.56
C GLY A 406 -12.82 -0.79 29.92
N ARG A 407 -12.82 -1.68 30.97
CA ARG A 407 -12.26 -1.33 32.27
C ARG A 407 -10.75 -1.18 32.25
N ARG A 408 -10.06 -1.96 31.41
CA ARG A 408 -8.59 -2.03 31.33
C ARG A 408 -7.94 -0.71 30.95
N ASP A 409 -8.55 0.05 30.05
CA ASP A 409 -7.97 1.28 29.49
C ASP A 409 -8.72 2.54 29.96
N ARG A 410 -9.51 2.43 31.04
CA ARG A 410 -10.43 3.50 31.49
C ARG A 410 -9.71 4.85 31.68
N SER A 411 -8.58 4.86 32.36
CA SER A 411 -7.84 6.10 32.68
C SER A 411 -7.26 6.74 31.42
N PHE A 412 -6.66 5.93 30.55
CA PHE A 412 -6.15 6.40 29.25
C PHE A 412 -7.29 6.94 28.37
N LEU A 413 -8.39 6.19 28.24
CA LEU A 413 -9.55 6.61 27.44
C LEU A 413 -10.22 7.87 27.99
N ALA A 414 -10.24 8.05 29.32
CA ALA A 414 -10.73 9.27 29.93
C ALA A 414 -9.86 10.49 29.58
N ARG A 415 -8.52 10.32 29.61
CA ARG A 415 -7.56 11.36 29.19
C ARG A 415 -7.74 11.70 27.70
N VAL A 416 -7.84 10.70 26.83
CA VAL A 416 -8.09 10.91 25.39
C VAL A 416 -9.42 11.62 25.16
N LYS A 417 -10.50 11.25 25.86
CA LYS A 417 -11.81 11.91 25.77
C LYS A 417 -11.75 13.39 26.18
N ALA A 418 -11.05 13.70 27.27
CA ALA A 418 -10.85 15.08 27.70
C ALA A 418 -10.14 15.92 26.63
N ILE A 419 -9.06 15.36 26.02
CA ILE A 419 -8.33 16.04 24.94
C ILE A 419 -9.20 16.22 23.68
N LEU A 420 -10.07 15.25 23.37
CA LEU A 420 -10.95 15.33 22.19
C LEU A 420 -12.10 16.34 22.38
N ALA A 421 -12.50 16.62 23.63
CA ALA A 421 -13.58 17.56 23.98
C ALA A 421 -13.12 19.02 24.01
N GLY A 422 -11.82 19.29 24.25
CA GLY A 422 -11.20 20.61 24.17
C GLY A 422 -10.69 20.92 22.77
#